data_0b5eb0c0a1831529fa8a4b415d13debd
#
_entry.id   0b5eb0c0a1831529fa8a4b415d13debd
#
_cell.length_a   1.000
_cell.length_b   1.000
_cell.length_c   1.000
_cell.angle_alpha   90.00
_cell.angle_beta   90.00
_cell.angle_gamma   90.00
#
_symmetry.space_group_name_H-M   'P 1'
#
loop_
_entity.id
_entity.type
_entity.pdbx_description
1 polymer ?
#
loop_
_entity_poly.entity_id
_entity_poly.type
_entity_poly.pdbx_seq_one_letter_code
_entity_poly.pdbx_strand_id
1 'polypeptide(L)'
;MQICILYGSQTGNSKCIAEEFATRCNDELNIPALCDSLNSIKEDINELNHKFELIFVICSTTGNGDVPDNACQFWKIVKNRALPKTFFENMKYSVLALGDTNYDKYCIAGKNIDKRLHELGGVRCIDLCCVDEASDSEESIAEWLKTALEYCKNHLSLYP
;
A
#
# COMPACT_ATOMS: atom_id res chain seq x y z
N MET A 1 11.66 10.68 -6.16
CA MET A 1 10.76 9.74 -6.87
C MET A 1 9.33 10.16 -6.65
N GLN A 2 8.45 9.87 -7.62
CA GLN A 2 7.04 10.26 -7.52
C GLN A 2 6.18 9.19 -6.84
N ILE A 3 6.57 7.92 -6.96
CA ILE A 3 5.78 6.79 -6.48
C ILE A 3 6.54 6.02 -5.40
N CYS A 4 5.85 5.71 -4.30
CA CYS A 4 6.35 4.83 -3.26
C CYS A 4 5.39 3.64 -3.14
N ILE A 5 5.92 2.43 -3.23
CA ILE A 5 5.16 1.19 -3.11
C ILE A 5 5.70 0.43 -1.91
N LEU A 6 4.86 0.29 -0.88
CA LEU A 6 5.23 -0.32 0.39
C LEU A 6 4.45 -1.61 0.60
N TYR A 7 5.14 -2.68 0.98
CA TYR A 7 4.49 -3.97 1.19
C TYR A 7 4.65 -4.49 2.61
N GLY A 8 3.65 -5.24 3.04
CA GLY A 8 3.71 -6.09 4.22
C GLY A 8 3.42 -7.51 3.78
N SER A 9 4.39 -8.41 3.93
CA SER A 9 4.30 -9.76 3.38
C SER A 9 4.89 -10.79 4.34
N GLN A 10 4.15 -11.86 4.60
CA GLN A 10 4.62 -12.97 5.43
C GLN A 10 5.20 -14.08 4.55
N THR A 11 4.54 -14.38 3.43
CA THR A 11 4.91 -15.47 2.53
C THR A 11 5.54 -15.00 1.23
N GLY A 12 5.62 -13.70 0.99
CA GLY A 12 6.20 -13.12 -0.21
C GLY A 12 5.21 -12.68 -1.28
N ASN A 13 3.92 -12.95 -1.13
CA ASN A 13 2.92 -12.60 -2.15
C ASN A 13 2.79 -11.09 -2.36
N SER A 14 2.60 -10.32 -1.28
CA SER A 14 2.50 -8.86 -1.38
C SER A 14 3.78 -8.25 -1.92
N LYS A 15 4.92 -8.78 -1.53
CA LYS A 15 6.23 -8.34 -2.03
C LYS A 15 6.33 -8.55 -3.54
N CYS A 16 5.94 -9.73 -4.04
CA CYS A 16 5.96 -10.02 -5.48
C CYS A 16 5.07 -9.06 -6.27
N ILE A 17 3.88 -8.79 -5.77
CA ILE A 17 2.94 -7.85 -6.42
C ILE A 17 3.53 -6.43 -6.44
N ALA A 18 4.11 -5.99 -5.32
CA ALA A 18 4.73 -4.67 -5.22
C ALA A 18 5.90 -4.51 -6.19
N GLU A 19 6.75 -5.53 -6.29
CA GLU A 19 7.89 -5.52 -7.20
C GLU A 19 7.46 -5.51 -8.66
N GLU A 20 6.42 -6.28 -9.01
CA GLU A 20 5.84 -6.26 -10.35
C GLU A 20 5.30 -4.87 -10.69
N PHE A 21 4.58 -4.27 -9.77
CA PHE A 21 4.03 -2.92 -9.96
C PHE A 21 5.16 -1.91 -10.20
N ALA A 22 6.20 -1.93 -9.37
CA ALA A 22 7.34 -1.02 -9.52
C ALA A 22 8.04 -1.20 -10.88
N THR A 23 8.25 -2.45 -11.28
CA THR A 23 8.85 -2.77 -12.58
C THR A 23 8.01 -2.23 -13.72
N ARG A 24 6.70 -2.41 -13.67
CA ARG A 24 5.79 -1.93 -14.70
C ARG A 24 5.70 -0.42 -14.75
N CYS A 25 5.77 0.26 -13.60
CA CYS A 25 5.84 1.73 -13.58
C CYS A 25 7.05 2.23 -14.35
N ASN A 26 8.20 1.60 -14.14
CA ASN A 26 9.42 1.98 -14.83
C ASN A 26 9.37 1.63 -16.32
N ASP A 27 8.98 0.40 -16.66
CA ASP A 27 9.04 -0.11 -18.03
C ASP A 27 7.95 0.45 -18.93
N GLU A 28 6.71 0.56 -18.43
CA GLU A 28 5.56 0.99 -19.22
C GLU A 28 5.31 2.50 -19.18
N LEU A 29 5.63 3.15 -18.05
CA LEU A 29 5.34 4.57 -17.86
C LEU A 29 6.59 5.44 -17.78
N ASN A 30 7.76 4.83 -17.73
CA ASN A 30 9.03 5.53 -17.51
C ASN A 30 9.02 6.38 -16.22
N ILE A 31 8.33 5.89 -15.20
CA ILE A 31 8.25 6.55 -13.89
C ILE A 31 8.94 5.64 -12.87
N PRO A 32 10.08 6.06 -12.30
CA PRO A 32 10.73 5.27 -11.27
C PRO A 32 9.91 5.24 -9.99
N ALA A 33 9.84 4.08 -9.34
CA ALA A 33 9.11 3.88 -8.10
C ALA A 33 10.03 3.26 -7.05
N LEU A 34 9.95 3.79 -5.83
CA LEU A 34 10.57 3.14 -4.68
C LEU A 34 9.69 1.96 -4.28
N CYS A 35 10.29 0.80 -4.08
CA CYS A 35 9.57 -0.39 -3.61
C CYS A 35 10.32 -1.02 -2.45
N ASP A 36 9.69 -1.08 -1.28
CA ASP A 36 10.31 -1.64 -0.09
C ASP A 36 9.24 -2.05 0.93
N SER A 37 9.65 -2.68 2.03
CA SER A 37 8.74 -3.08 3.09
C SER A 37 8.20 -1.86 3.85
N LEU A 38 7.06 -2.03 4.50
CA LEU A 38 6.48 -0.97 5.34
C LEU A 38 7.42 -0.57 6.48
N ASN A 39 8.17 -1.52 7.06
CA ASN A 39 9.12 -1.21 8.11
C ASN A 39 10.33 -0.40 7.64
N SER A 40 10.63 -0.40 6.34
CA SER A 40 11.78 0.32 5.80
C SER A 40 11.71 1.83 6.01
N ILE A 41 10.49 2.37 6.10
CA ILE A 41 10.26 3.82 6.22
C ILE A 41 10.05 4.28 7.66
N LYS A 42 10.23 3.41 8.64
CA LYS A 42 9.92 3.72 10.05
C LYS A 42 10.59 4.99 10.61
N GLU A 43 11.78 5.31 10.12
CA GLU A 43 12.53 6.49 10.57
C GLU A 43 12.13 7.77 9.83
N ASP A 44 11.64 7.64 8.62
CA ASP A 44 11.24 8.77 7.75
C ASP A 44 9.73 8.88 7.56
N ILE A 45 8.96 8.20 8.40
CA ILE A 45 7.51 8.08 8.22
C ILE A 45 6.79 9.43 8.20
N ASN A 46 7.26 10.39 8.98
CA ASN A 46 6.69 11.72 9.04
C ASN A 46 6.93 12.58 7.79
N GLU A 47 7.82 12.13 6.91
CA GLU A 47 8.14 12.84 5.67
C GLU A 47 7.57 12.16 4.43
N LEU A 48 6.89 11.04 4.61
CA LEU A 48 6.41 10.20 3.51
C LEU A 48 5.57 11.00 2.50
N ASN A 49 4.64 11.81 2.99
CA ASN A 49 3.76 12.61 2.13
C ASN A 49 4.46 13.82 1.48
N HIS A 50 5.67 14.14 1.91
CA HIS A 50 6.46 15.23 1.31
C HIS A 50 7.44 14.72 0.26
N LYS A 51 7.85 13.45 0.38
CA LYS A 51 8.82 12.84 -0.53
C LYS A 51 8.18 12.25 -1.78
N PHE A 52 6.93 11.81 -1.70
CA PHE A 52 6.25 11.10 -2.79
C PHE A 52 4.90 11.72 -3.10
N GLU A 53 4.53 11.70 -4.38
CA GLU A 53 3.21 12.16 -4.82
C GLU A 53 2.13 11.09 -4.59
N LEU A 54 2.48 9.82 -4.82
CA LEU A 54 1.56 8.70 -4.65
C LEU A 54 2.20 7.61 -3.80
N ILE A 55 1.42 7.07 -2.88
CA ILE A 55 1.84 6.00 -1.99
C ILE A 55 0.87 4.83 -2.13
N PHE A 56 1.41 3.68 -2.47
CA PHE A 56 0.64 2.44 -2.57
C PHE A 56 1.07 1.49 -1.47
N VAL A 57 0.11 0.90 -0.80
CA VAL A 57 0.36 -0.10 0.23
C VAL A 57 -0.25 -1.42 -0.20
N ILE A 58 0.54 -2.48 -0.20
CA ILE A 58 0.09 -3.84 -0.52
C ILE A 58 0.40 -4.70 0.69
N CYS A 59 -0.63 -5.12 1.41
CA CYS A 59 -0.44 -5.76 2.70
C CYS A 59 -1.27 -7.02 2.87
N SER A 60 -0.60 -8.10 3.24
CA SER A 60 -1.22 -9.36 3.61
C SER A 60 -1.71 -9.33 5.06
N THR A 61 -2.59 -10.24 5.41
CA THR A 61 -3.10 -10.43 6.76
C THR A 61 -2.63 -11.79 7.27
N THR A 62 -2.05 -11.86 8.47
CA THR A 62 -1.72 -13.13 9.10
C THR A 62 -2.99 -13.81 9.63
N GLY A 63 -2.91 -15.10 9.96
CA GLY A 63 -4.07 -15.87 10.41
C GLY A 63 -4.81 -15.27 11.62
N ASN A 64 -4.11 -14.54 12.48
CA ASN A 64 -4.70 -13.88 13.66
C ASN A 64 -5.23 -12.46 13.37
N GLY A 65 -5.16 -12.01 12.14
CA GLY A 65 -5.56 -10.66 11.77
C GLY A 65 -4.47 -9.61 11.93
N ASP A 66 -3.27 -10.02 12.31
CA ASP A 66 -2.14 -9.13 12.51
C ASP A 66 -1.49 -8.74 11.18
N VAL A 67 -0.78 -7.62 11.19
CA VAL A 67 0.09 -7.26 10.06
C VAL A 67 1.28 -8.22 10.00
N PRO A 68 1.86 -8.44 8.81
CA PRO A 68 3.09 -9.23 8.70
C PRO A 68 4.26 -8.61 9.47
N ASP A 69 5.26 -9.43 9.79
CA ASP A 69 6.43 -9.00 10.58
C ASP A 69 7.12 -7.76 9.99
N ASN A 70 7.24 -7.68 8.67
CA ASN A 70 7.88 -6.54 8.01
C ASN A 70 7.00 -5.28 7.92
N ALA A 71 5.84 -5.30 8.55
CA ALA A 71 4.94 -4.14 8.68
C ALA A 71 4.67 -3.79 10.16
N CYS A 72 5.15 -4.59 11.11
CA CYS A 72 4.83 -4.43 12.53
C CYS A 72 5.26 -3.08 13.10
N GLN A 73 6.46 -2.62 12.76
CA GLN A 73 6.98 -1.36 13.29
C GLN A 73 6.26 -0.17 12.68
N PHE A 74 5.97 -0.23 11.39
CA PHE A 74 5.14 0.78 10.72
C PHE A 74 3.78 0.88 11.42
N TRP A 75 3.10 -0.25 11.60
CA TRP A 75 1.79 -0.28 12.22
C TRP A 75 1.80 0.25 13.65
N LYS A 76 2.82 -0.12 14.42
CA LYS A 76 3.00 0.36 15.80
C LYS A 76 3.07 1.89 15.86
N ILE A 77 3.74 2.50 14.90
CA ILE A 77 3.85 3.97 14.82
C ILE A 77 2.51 4.60 14.44
N VAL A 78 1.91 4.16 13.32
CA VAL A 78 0.72 4.83 12.78
C VAL A 78 -0.53 4.61 13.61
N LYS A 79 -0.63 3.50 14.35
CA LYS A 79 -1.79 3.25 15.22
C LYS A 79 -1.78 4.08 16.49
N ASN A 80 -0.68 4.75 16.79
CA ASN A 80 -0.55 5.57 18.00
C ASN A 80 -1.56 6.71 17.98
N ARG A 81 -2.47 6.74 18.95
CA ARG A 81 -3.54 7.74 19.05
C ARG A 81 -3.05 9.14 19.37
N ALA A 82 -1.80 9.29 19.80
CA ALA A 82 -1.18 10.59 20.05
C ALA A 82 -0.80 11.33 18.77
N LEU A 83 -0.78 10.65 17.62
CA LEU A 83 -0.49 11.30 16.35
C LEU A 83 -1.59 12.30 15.96
N PRO A 84 -1.22 13.48 15.46
CA PRO A 84 -2.23 14.46 15.03
C PRO A 84 -2.98 13.97 13.79
N LYS A 85 -4.23 14.40 13.63
CA LYS A 85 -5.06 14.04 12.48
C LYS A 85 -4.51 14.60 11.16
N THR A 86 -3.52 15.46 11.21
CA THR A 86 -2.84 16.05 10.06
C THR A 86 -1.52 15.40 9.75
N PHE A 87 -1.19 14.30 10.43
CA PHE A 87 0.12 13.63 10.29
C PHE A 87 0.46 13.29 8.83
N PHE A 88 -0.52 12.80 8.07
CA PHE A 88 -0.40 12.52 6.64
C PHE A 88 -1.33 13.43 5.81
N GLU A 89 -1.47 14.68 6.21
CA GLU A 89 -2.37 15.59 5.53
C GLU A 89 -2.08 15.68 4.03
N ASN A 90 -3.12 15.48 3.23
CA ASN A 90 -3.08 15.51 1.76
C ASN A 90 -2.23 14.41 1.12
N MET A 91 -1.79 13.41 1.88
CA MET A 91 -1.09 12.26 1.31
C MET A 91 -2.04 11.45 0.43
N LYS A 92 -1.70 11.31 -0.85
CA LYS A 92 -2.50 10.49 -1.78
C LYS A 92 -2.04 9.04 -1.68
N TYR A 93 -2.96 8.15 -1.38
CA TYR A 93 -2.62 6.75 -1.16
C TYR A 93 -3.70 5.80 -1.69
N SER A 94 -3.31 4.56 -1.86
CA SER A 94 -4.22 3.46 -2.15
C SER A 94 -3.72 2.19 -1.47
N VAL A 95 -4.63 1.34 -1.02
CA VAL A 95 -4.30 0.08 -0.35
C VAL A 95 -4.89 -1.11 -1.09
N LEU A 96 -4.03 -2.09 -1.37
CA LEU A 96 -4.44 -3.42 -1.82
C LEU A 96 -4.27 -4.37 -0.63
N ALA A 97 -5.38 -4.87 -0.10
CA ALA A 97 -5.38 -5.77 1.04
C ALA A 97 -5.53 -7.21 0.58
N LEU A 98 -4.63 -8.07 1.03
CA LEU A 98 -4.68 -9.49 0.75
C LEU A 98 -5.13 -10.26 1.99
N GLY A 99 -5.89 -11.32 1.78
CA GLY A 99 -6.36 -12.17 2.86
C GLY A 99 -6.99 -13.44 2.33
N ASP A 100 -7.59 -14.20 3.24
CA ASP A 100 -8.23 -15.47 2.93
C ASP A 100 -9.60 -15.48 3.60
N THR A 101 -10.68 -15.64 2.82
CA THR A 101 -12.05 -15.65 3.32
C THR A 101 -12.35 -16.85 4.22
N ASN A 102 -11.48 -17.85 4.27
CA ASN A 102 -11.58 -18.96 5.20
C ASN A 102 -11.27 -18.55 6.65
N TYR A 103 -10.71 -17.36 6.85
CA TYR A 103 -10.40 -16.82 8.18
C TYR A 103 -11.35 -15.68 8.54
N ASP A 104 -11.71 -15.59 9.82
CA ASP A 104 -12.61 -14.54 10.34
C ASP A 104 -12.06 -13.13 10.13
N LYS A 105 -10.75 -12.99 10.10
CA LYS A 105 -10.05 -11.70 9.97
C LYS A 105 -9.65 -11.38 8.54
N TYR A 106 -10.52 -11.69 7.59
CA TYR A 106 -10.27 -11.47 6.17
C TYR A 106 -9.85 -10.03 5.86
N CYS A 107 -8.65 -9.88 5.28
CA CYS A 107 -8.07 -8.60 4.85
C CYS A 107 -7.98 -7.53 5.95
N ILE A 108 -8.08 -7.90 7.21
CA ILE A 108 -8.20 -6.93 8.30
C ILE A 108 -6.95 -6.04 8.44
N ALA A 109 -5.76 -6.58 8.19
CA ALA A 109 -4.53 -5.78 8.28
C ALA A 109 -4.54 -4.62 7.28
N GLY A 110 -4.82 -4.89 6.01
CA GLY A 110 -4.92 -3.86 4.98
C GLY A 110 -6.07 -2.90 5.22
N LYS A 111 -7.22 -3.40 5.66
CA LYS A 111 -8.38 -2.57 6.00
C LYS A 111 -8.06 -1.59 7.12
N ASN A 112 -7.35 -2.06 8.15
CA ASN A 112 -6.96 -1.21 9.28
C ASN A 112 -5.95 -0.14 8.87
N ILE A 113 -4.99 -0.49 8.01
CA ILE A 113 -4.03 0.47 7.49
C ILE A 113 -4.76 1.54 6.67
N ASP A 114 -5.63 1.13 5.75
CA ASP A 114 -6.42 2.05 4.93
C ASP A 114 -7.21 3.04 5.79
N LYS A 115 -7.92 2.52 6.77
CA LYS A 115 -8.71 3.34 7.70
C LYS A 115 -7.82 4.33 8.45
N ARG A 116 -6.68 3.85 8.96
CA ARG A 116 -5.79 4.69 9.77
C ARG A 116 -5.13 5.79 8.95
N LEU A 117 -4.70 5.50 7.73
CA LEU A 117 -4.12 6.52 6.84
C LEU A 117 -5.15 7.62 6.56
N HIS A 118 -6.41 7.24 6.36
CA HIS A 118 -7.49 8.21 6.17
C HIS A 118 -7.70 9.06 7.44
N GLU A 119 -7.71 8.45 8.61
CA GLU A 119 -7.84 9.17 9.89
C GLU A 119 -6.71 10.17 10.12
N LEU A 120 -5.54 9.91 9.55
CA LEU A 120 -4.37 10.79 9.69
C LEU A 120 -4.28 11.86 8.58
N GLY A 121 -5.35 12.05 7.80
CA GLY A 121 -5.44 13.12 6.80
C GLY A 121 -5.15 12.68 5.37
N GLY A 122 -4.87 11.40 5.14
CA GLY A 122 -4.62 10.87 3.80
C GLY A 122 -5.86 10.90 2.93
N VAL A 123 -5.64 10.99 1.62
CA VAL A 123 -6.69 11.01 0.60
C VAL A 123 -6.56 9.77 -0.28
N ARG A 124 -7.62 8.95 -0.32
CA ARG A 124 -7.64 7.76 -1.18
C ARG A 124 -7.70 8.18 -2.64
N CYS A 125 -6.72 7.73 -3.42
CA CYS A 125 -6.75 7.97 -4.87
C CYS A 125 -7.42 6.83 -5.63
N ILE A 126 -7.40 5.63 -5.08
CA ILE A 126 -8.12 4.45 -5.57
C ILE A 126 -8.74 3.79 -4.35
N ASP A 127 -9.97 3.33 -4.46
CA ASP A 127 -10.67 2.68 -3.35
C ASP A 127 -9.92 1.45 -2.87
N LEU A 128 -10.06 1.15 -1.58
CA LEU A 128 -9.53 -0.06 -0.99
C LEU A 128 -9.99 -1.29 -1.78
N CYS A 129 -9.04 -2.12 -2.18
CA CYS A 129 -9.32 -3.39 -2.84
C CYS A 129 -8.94 -4.53 -1.91
N CYS A 130 -9.85 -5.47 -1.69
CA CYS A 130 -9.62 -6.66 -0.89
C CYS A 130 -9.58 -7.87 -1.81
N VAL A 131 -8.50 -8.64 -1.74
CA VAL A 131 -8.29 -9.81 -2.60
C VAL A 131 -8.29 -11.07 -1.76
N ASP A 132 -9.12 -12.04 -2.15
CA ASP A 132 -9.20 -13.35 -1.52
C ASP A 132 -8.20 -14.31 -2.18
N GLU A 133 -7.12 -14.63 -1.45
CA GLU A 133 -6.07 -15.53 -1.95
C GLU A 133 -6.56 -16.99 -2.09
N ALA A 134 -7.73 -17.30 -1.52
CA ALA A 134 -8.34 -18.63 -1.62
C ALA A 134 -9.18 -18.81 -2.90
N SER A 135 -9.37 -17.78 -3.69
CA SER A 135 -10.13 -17.82 -4.94
C SER A 135 -9.36 -17.18 -6.09
N ASP A 136 -10.02 -16.57 -7.09
CA ASP A 136 -9.39 -16.00 -8.29
C ASP A 136 -8.57 -14.74 -8.03
N SER A 137 -7.55 -14.87 -7.18
CA SER A 137 -6.71 -13.74 -6.79
C SER A 137 -5.92 -13.14 -7.96
N GLU A 138 -5.48 -13.97 -8.90
CA GLU A 138 -4.66 -13.50 -10.05
C GLU A 138 -5.42 -12.47 -10.91
N GLU A 139 -6.70 -12.74 -11.19
CA GLU A 139 -7.53 -11.84 -11.98
C GLU A 139 -7.77 -10.52 -11.24
N SER A 140 -8.11 -10.59 -9.96
CA SER A 140 -8.35 -9.41 -9.12
C SER A 140 -7.09 -8.55 -8.98
N ILE A 141 -5.93 -9.17 -8.81
CA ILE A 141 -4.65 -8.48 -8.72
C ILE A 141 -4.30 -7.80 -10.05
N ALA A 142 -4.50 -8.51 -11.17
CA ALA A 142 -4.23 -7.97 -12.51
C ALA A 142 -5.11 -6.74 -12.78
N GLU A 143 -6.38 -6.79 -12.39
CA GLU A 143 -7.32 -5.68 -12.53
C GLU A 143 -6.88 -4.48 -11.70
N TRP A 144 -6.48 -4.71 -10.45
CA TRP A 144 -6.00 -3.64 -9.59
C TRP A 144 -4.71 -3.01 -10.14
N LEU A 145 -3.76 -3.83 -10.60
CA LEU A 145 -2.51 -3.32 -11.19
C LEU A 145 -2.80 -2.44 -12.41
N LYS A 146 -3.73 -2.87 -13.26
CA LYS A 146 -4.15 -2.08 -14.43
C LYS A 146 -4.71 -0.73 -14.00
N THR A 147 -5.61 -0.73 -13.02
CA THR A 147 -6.23 0.50 -12.49
C THR A 147 -5.17 1.42 -11.90
N ALA A 148 -4.24 0.87 -11.11
CA ALA A 148 -3.18 1.65 -10.48
C ALA A 148 -2.22 2.26 -11.51
N LEU A 149 -1.84 1.50 -12.54
CA LEU A 149 -0.97 1.99 -13.61
C LEU A 149 -1.65 3.10 -14.42
N GLU A 150 -2.93 2.94 -14.74
CA GLU A 150 -3.69 3.97 -15.43
C GLU A 150 -3.81 5.25 -14.59
N TYR A 151 -4.01 5.10 -13.28
CA TYR A 151 -4.04 6.25 -12.38
C TYR A 151 -2.70 7.00 -12.40
N CYS A 152 -1.60 6.28 -12.29
CA CYS A 152 -0.26 6.88 -12.34
C CYS A 152 -0.04 7.63 -13.65
N LYS A 153 -0.40 7.01 -14.77
CA LYS A 153 -0.26 7.61 -16.10
C LYS A 153 -1.03 8.92 -16.22
N ASN A 154 -2.23 8.97 -15.66
CA ASN A 154 -3.15 10.11 -15.86
C ASN A 154 -2.95 11.24 -14.85
N HIS A 155 -2.37 10.98 -13.69
CA HIS A 155 -2.33 11.93 -12.58
C HIS A 155 -0.93 12.36 -12.14
N LEU A 156 0.13 11.74 -12.68
CA LEU A 156 1.49 12.14 -12.36
C LEU A 156 2.04 13.05 -13.44
N SER A 157 2.84 14.04 -13.00
CA SER A 157 3.56 14.91 -13.91
C SER A 157 4.61 14.08 -14.65
N LEU A 158 4.51 14.07 -15.98
CA LEU A 158 5.55 13.46 -16.80
C LEU A 158 6.71 14.43 -16.89
N TYR A 159 7.86 14.04 -16.39
CA TYR A 159 9.08 14.82 -16.62
C TYR A 159 9.54 14.60 -18.05
N PRO A 160 9.91 15.68 -18.75
CA PRO A 160 10.44 15.55 -20.11
C PRO A 160 11.77 14.82 -20.15
#